data_3a39cf9afd87dc355669ac8a7a11b7b2
#
_entry.id   3a39cf9afd87dc355669ac8a7a11b7b2
#
_cell.length_a   1.000
_cell.length_b   1.000
_cell.length_c   1.000
_cell.angle_alpha   90.00
_cell.angle_beta   90.00
_cell.angle_gamma   90.00
#
_symmetry.space_group_name_H-M   'P 1'
#
loop_
_entity.id
_entity.type
_entity.pdbx_description
1 polymer ?
#
loop_
_entity_poly.entity_id
_entity_poly.type
_entity_poly.pdbx_seq_one_letter_code
_entity_poly.pdbx_strand_id
1 'polypeptide(L)'
;VTSRVISAFAAEEEQRVLSLKPVLAPVHGRYGDHPHQVYDAWPAEDPDAPLVILLHGGYWRYDRMHLTPFAAYLSQQGLDVLLPGFRRSGGAGGYPETFDDVARIVDTLPEGRPYVLAGHCSGGHLALWCAARALLPAGSPWHTRALPTSVLALAPITDLTATRRDGLSDGAALQLLGGEALFEERLPSVDPLTLLRDARTTGVPTVLLHGAVDEEVPLTQFADYAAVHDDLRTVVLPGTGHYTLIEPGAPGARAVARTLWEMSASFGARRPGSDADTDTDTDSGKATRP
;
A
#
# COMPACT_ATOMS: atom_id res chain seq x y z
N VAL A 1 -11.66 -10.44 27.01
CA VAL A 1 -10.84 -9.66 26.06
C VAL A 1 -10.28 -8.51 26.87
N THR A 2 -8.99 -8.59 27.23
CA THR A 2 -8.28 -7.50 27.91
C THR A 2 -8.01 -6.44 26.86
N SER A 3 -8.67 -5.29 26.96
CA SER A 3 -8.36 -4.09 26.17
C SER A 3 -6.87 -3.80 26.33
N ARG A 4 -6.15 -3.71 25.21
CA ARG A 4 -4.72 -3.37 25.24
C ARG A 4 -4.57 -1.98 25.82
N VAL A 5 -3.83 -1.85 26.89
CA VAL A 5 -3.50 -0.54 27.49
C VAL A 5 -2.38 0.07 26.64
N ILE A 6 -2.70 1.10 25.87
CA ILE A 6 -1.70 1.91 25.17
C ILE A 6 -1.13 2.98 26.11
N SER A 7 0.10 3.43 25.87
CA SER A 7 0.72 4.50 26.63
C SER A 7 0.00 5.85 26.41
N ALA A 8 0.22 6.80 27.31
CA ALA A 8 -0.27 8.17 27.13
C ALA A 8 0.26 8.79 25.83
N PHE A 9 1.50 8.47 25.45
CA PHE A 9 2.11 8.92 24.20
C PHE A 9 1.34 8.43 22.96
N ALA A 10 1.05 7.13 22.88
CA ALA A 10 0.31 6.57 21.75
C ALA A 10 -1.14 7.11 21.69
N ALA A 11 -1.81 7.25 22.84
CA ALA A 11 -3.16 7.83 22.91
C ALA A 11 -3.20 9.31 22.48
N GLU A 12 -2.21 10.11 22.87
CA GLU A 12 -2.12 11.50 22.45
C GLU A 12 -1.82 11.63 20.96
N GLU A 13 -0.95 10.77 20.40
CA GLU A 13 -0.64 10.72 18.98
C GLU A 13 -1.88 10.38 18.15
N GLU A 14 -2.62 9.35 18.54
CA GLU A 14 -3.89 8.97 17.92
C GLU A 14 -4.90 10.14 17.97
N GLN A 15 -5.10 10.71 19.15
CA GLN A 15 -6.04 11.81 19.34
C GLN A 15 -5.70 13.02 18.46
N ARG A 16 -4.42 13.41 18.37
CA ARG A 16 -3.99 14.52 17.52
C ARG A 16 -4.37 14.30 16.08
N VAL A 17 -4.09 13.13 15.53
CA VAL A 17 -4.34 12.82 14.12
C VAL A 17 -5.84 12.63 13.84
N LEU A 18 -6.55 11.86 14.67
CA LEU A 18 -7.98 11.58 14.44
C LEU A 18 -8.88 12.79 14.72
N SER A 19 -8.42 13.80 15.47
CA SER A 19 -9.13 15.07 15.68
C SER A 19 -8.90 16.10 14.57
N LEU A 20 -7.99 15.86 13.63
CA LEU A 20 -7.80 16.76 12.49
C LEU A 20 -9.08 16.86 11.66
N LYS A 21 -9.42 18.10 11.30
CA LYS A 21 -10.57 18.31 10.41
C LYS A 21 -10.25 17.74 9.02
N PRO A 22 -11.17 16.97 8.43
CA PRO A 22 -11.01 16.52 7.06
C PRO A 22 -10.78 17.70 6.10
N VAL A 23 -9.87 17.48 5.15
CA VAL A 23 -9.57 18.45 4.08
C VAL A 23 -10.33 18.03 2.83
N LEU A 24 -11.11 18.95 2.27
CA LEU A 24 -11.83 18.69 1.03
C LEU A 24 -10.85 18.61 -0.14
N ALA A 25 -11.00 17.56 -0.92
CA ALA A 25 -10.22 17.39 -2.15
C ALA A 25 -10.77 18.31 -3.25
N PRO A 26 -9.93 18.86 -4.12
CA PRO A 26 -10.38 19.61 -5.29
C PRO A 26 -11.06 18.73 -6.35
N VAL A 27 -10.76 17.44 -6.37
CA VAL A 27 -11.33 16.48 -7.32
C VAL A 27 -11.92 15.29 -6.58
N HIS A 28 -13.15 14.93 -6.97
CA HIS A 28 -13.86 13.75 -6.49
C HIS A 28 -14.29 12.91 -7.67
N GLY A 29 -14.20 11.60 -7.56
CA GLY A 29 -14.62 10.69 -8.61
C GLY A 29 -15.10 9.35 -8.08
N ARG A 30 -15.45 8.47 -9.01
CA ARG A 30 -15.92 7.11 -8.73
C ARG A 30 -15.19 6.12 -9.63
N TYR A 31 -14.88 4.95 -9.08
CA TYR A 31 -14.34 3.83 -9.85
C TYR A 31 -15.30 2.62 -9.91
N GLY A 32 -16.51 2.75 -9.32
CA GLY A 32 -17.55 1.73 -9.32
C GLY A 32 -18.89 2.28 -8.84
N ASP A 33 -19.91 1.40 -8.82
CA ASP A 33 -21.30 1.78 -8.56
C ASP A 33 -21.64 1.89 -7.06
N HIS A 34 -20.89 1.19 -6.20
CA HIS A 34 -21.13 1.23 -4.77
C HIS A 34 -20.76 2.60 -4.17
N PRO A 35 -21.52 3.15 -3.18
CA PRO A 35 -21.23 4.46 -2.58
C PRO A 35 -19.81 4.62 -1.99
N HIS A 36 -19.16 3.53 -1.60
CA HIS A 36 -17.79 3.55 -1.09
C HIS A 36 -16.71 3.42 -2.19
N GLN A 37 -17.10 3.11 -3.43
CA GLN A 37 -16.19 3.02 -4.58
C GLN A 37 -15.98 4.41 -5.21
N VAL A 38 -15.40 5.27 -4.41
CA VAL A 38 -15.12 6.67 -4.75
C VAL A 38 -13.65 6.99 -4.48
N TYR A 39 -13.17 8.08 -5.00
CA TYR A 39 -11.85 8.60 -4.67
C TYR A 39 -11.86 10.12 -4.52
N ASP A 40 -10.94 10.60 -3.73
CA ASP A 40 -10.57 12.01 -3.61
C ASP A 40 -9.18 12.17 -4.23
N ALA A 41 -8.94 13.27 -4.96
CA ALA A 41 -7.63 13.55 -5.53
C ALA A 41 -7.20 15.00 -5.27
N TRP A 42 -5.92 15.13 -4.98
CA TRP A 42 -5.19 16.40 -4.85
C TRP A 42 -4.11 16.44 -5.94
N PRO A 43 -4.44 16.93 -7.15
CA PRO A 43 -3.47 17.06 -8.22
C PRO A 43 -2.35 18.02 -7.80
N ALA A 44 -1.12 17.68 -8.17
CA ALA A 44 0.00 18.62 -8.07
C ALA A 44 -0.09 19.70 -9.15
N GLU A 45 0.60 20.82 -8.95
CA GLU A 45 0.69 21.88 -9.97
C GLU A 45 1.52 21.42 -11.18
N ASP A 46 2.56 20.61 -10.94
CA ASP A 46 3.40 20.02 -11.98
C ASP A 46 2.69 18.78 -12.58
N PRO A 47 2.38 18.77 -13.89
CA PRO A 47 1.76 17.62 -14.54
C PRO A 47 2.65 16.36 -14.53
N ASP A 48 3.97 16.51 -14.37
CA ASP A 48 4.94 15.43 -14.29
C ASP A 48 5.21 14.97 -12.84
N ALA A 49 4.48 15.52 -11.88
CA ALA A 49 4.60 15.16 -10.47
C ALA A 49 4.39 13.65 -10.26
N PRO A 50 5.14 13.05 -9.31
CA PRO A 50 4.96 11.65 -8.96
C PRO A 50 3.55 11.35 -8.49
N LEU A 51 2.92 10.32 -9.05
CA LEU A 51 1.62 9.84 -8.62
C LEU A 51 1.75 8.92 -7.41
N VAL A 52 0.98 9.20 -6.38
CA VAL A 52 0.82 8.39 -5.18
C VAL A 52 -0.64 7.98 -5.04
N ILE A 53 -0.88 6.67 -4.96
CA ILE A 53 -2.18 6.13 -4.57
C ILE A 53 -2.08 5.73 -3.12
N LEU A 54 -2.87 6.40 -2.27
CA LEU A 54 -2.77 6.30 -0.83
C LEU A 54 -3.94 5.50 -0.24
N LEU A 55 -3.70 4.26 0.18
CA LEU A 55 -4.70 3.41 0.82
C LEU A 55 -4.81 3.73 2.31
N HIS A 56 -6.03 4.00 2.76
CA HIS A 56 -6.28 4.37 4.16
C HIS A 56 -6.24 3.19 5.12
N GLY A 57 -5.88 3.50 6.36
CA GLY A 57 -5.91 2.59 7.51
C GLY A 57 -7.25 2.53 8.23
N GLY A 58 -7.19 2.16 9.53
CA GLY A 58 -8.35 2.03 10.39
C GLY A 58 -8.90 0.62 10.45
N TYR A 59 -8.01 -0.39 10.44
CA TYR A 59 -8.33 -1.81 10.59
C TYR A 59 -9.43 -2.32 9.64
N TRP A 60 -9.43 -1.82 8.38
CA TRP A 60 -10.43 -2.12 7.34
C TRP A 60 -11.87 -1.71 7.70
N ARG A 61 -12.06 -0.94 8.80
CA ARG A 61 -13.36 -0.52 9.35
C ARG A 61 -13.66 0.96 9.13
N TYR A 62 -12.64 1.82 9.23
CA TYR A 62 -12.80 3.27 9.10
C TYR A 62 -12.80 3.69 7.63
N ASP A 63 -13.36 4.87 7.36
CA ASP A 63 -13.27 5.46 6.04
C ASP A 63 -11.98 6.29 5.86
N ARG A 64 -11.80 6.80 4.65
CA ARG A 64 -10.61 7.54 4.26
C ARG A 64 -10.51 8.96 4.87
N MET A 65 -11.56 9.47 5.51
CA MET A 65 -11.66 10.89 5.89
C MET A 65 -10.56 11.34 6.85
N HIS A 66 -10.12 10.46 7.76
CA HIS A 66 -9.02 10.74 8.67
C HIS A 66 -7.67 10.92 7.97
N LEU A 67 -7.52 10.44 6.74
CA LEU A 67 -6.29 10.52 5.96
C LEU A 67 -6.27 11.70 4.98
N THR A 68 -7.39 12.42 4.81
CA THR A 68 -7.47 13.58 3.91
C THR A 68 -6.52 14.72 4.28
N PRO A 69 -6.22 15.04 5.57
CA PRO A 69 -5.22 16.03 5.91
C PRO A 69 -3.82 15.63 5.47
N PHE A 70 -3.48 14.34 5.57
CA PHE A 70 -2.18 13.84 5.14
C PHE A 70 -2.07 13.81 3.61
N ALA A 71 -3.12 13.42 2.89
CA ALA A 71 -3.15 13.49 1.43
C ALA A 71 -2.95 14.92 0.91
N ALA A 72 -3.64 15.89 1.51
CA ALA A 72 -3.44 17.32 1.21
C ALA A 72 -2.00 17.78 1.53
N TYR A 73 -1.44 17.34 2.65
CA TYR A 73 -0.04 17.63 2.99
C TYR A 73 0.93 17.07 1.95
N LEU A 74 0.77 15.84 1.51
CA LEU A 74 1.62 15.24 0.46
C LEU A 74 1.53 16.00 -0.87
N SER A 75 0.33 16.46 -1.24
CA SER A 75 0.16 17.31 -2.43
C SER A 75 0.90 18.64 -2.29
N GLN A 76 0.87 19.27 -1.11
CA GLN A 76 1.68 20.47 -0.81
C GLN A 76 3.20 20.22 -0.88
N GLN A 77 3.62 18.94 -0.75
CA GLN A 77 5.01 18.54 -0.98
C GLN A 77 5.31 18.26 -2.46
N GLY A 78 4.39 18.59 -3.38
CA GLY A 78 4.58 18.43 -4.82
C GLY A 78 4.24 17.04 -5.38
N LEU A 79 3.51 16.22 -4.64
CA LEU A 79 3.07 14.90 -5.08
C LEU A 79 1.64 14.96 -5.63
N ASP A 80 1.34 14.20 -6.69
CA ASP A 80 -0.02 14.01 -7.19
C ASP A 80 -0.66 12.86 -6.38
N VAL A 81 -1.70 13.14 -5.61
CA VAL A 81 -2.22 12.18 -4.63
C VAL A 81 -3.66 11.77 -4.95
N LEU A 82 -3.89 10.46 -5.03
CA LEU A 82 -5.21 9.84 -5.13
C LEU A 82 -5.47 9.02 -3.88
N LEU A 83 -6.56 9.32 -3.17
CA LEU A 83 -7.01 8.66 -1.95
C LEU A 83 -8.34 7.95 -2.22
N PRO A 84 -8.33 6.66 -2.60
CA PRO A 84 -9.56 5.91 -2.82
C PRO A 84 -10.17 5.44 -1.50
N GLY A 85 -11.51 5.40 -1.48
CA GLY A 85 -12.27 4.62 -0.53
C GLY A 85 -12.50 3.20 -1.07
N PHE A 86 -12.87 2.29 -0.21
CA PHE A 86 -13.26 0.92 -0.55
C PHE A 86 -14.33 0.42 0.43
N ARG A 87 -15.06 -0.65 0.08
CA ARG A 87 -16.01 -1.29 0.99
C ARG A 87 -15.27 -1.87 2.19
N ARG A 88 -15.80 -1.64 3.39
CA ARG A 88 -15.12 -1.88 4.66
C ARG A 88 -15.79 -2.99 5.45
N SER A 89 -15.02 -3.75 6.22
CA SER A 89 -15.51 -4.78 7.13
C SER A 89 -16.42 -4.17 8.19
N GLY A 90 -17.39 -4.95 8.66
CA GLY A 90 -18.47 -4.48 9.54
C GLY A 90 -19.60 -3.72 8.84
N GLY A 91 -19.52 -3.57 7.52
CA GLY A 91 -20.53 -2.98 6.64
C GLY A 91 -20.68 -3.77 5.35
N ALA A 92 -20.53 -3.09 4.21
CA ALA A 92 -20.67 -3.71 2.87
C ALA A 92 -19.39 -4.39 2.36
N GLY A 93 -18.32 -4.44 3.15
CA GLY A 93 -17.04 -5.03 2.78
C GLY A 93 -16.58 -6.10 3.76
N GLY A 94 -15.33 -6.44 3.66
CA GLY A 94 -14.67 -7.60 4.20
C GLY A 94 -14.20 -8.48 3.05
N TYR A 95 -14.01 -9.76 3.30
CA TYR A 95 -13.70 -10.73 2.26
C TYR A 95 -14.98 -11.19 1.54
N PRO A 96 -15.07 -11.14 0.19
CA PRO A 96 -14.02 -10.70 -0.74
C PRO A 96 -14.06 -9.20 -1.10
N GLU A 97 -15.09 -8.46 -0.75
CA GLU A 97 -15.46 -7.16 -1.33
C GLU A 97 -14.41 -6.06 -1.12
N THR A 98 -13.70 -6.07 0.03
CA THR A 98 -12.59 -5.11 0.26
C THR A 98 -11.46 -5.35 -0.73
N PHE A 99 -11.13 -6.61 -0.98
CA PHE A 99 -10.06 -7.00 -1.90
C PHE A 99 -10.45 -6.79 -3.36
N ASP A 100 -11.72 -7.05 -3.72
CA ASP A 100 -12.27 -6.75 -5.05
C ASP A 100 -12.15 -5.26 -5.38
N ASP A 101 -12.48 -4.39 -4.41
CA ASP A 101 -12.40 -2.95 -4.58
C ASP A 101 -10.97 -2.48 -4.75
N VAL A 102 -10.05 -2.96 -3.91
CA VAL A 102 -8.63 -2.58 -3.97
C VAL A 102 -7.96 -3.12 -5.23
N ALA A 103 -8.27 -4.36 -5.64
CA ALA A 103 -7.82 -4.89 -6.92
C ALA A 103 -8.30 -4.01 -8.08
N ARG A 104 -9.58 -3.65 -8.08
CA ARG A 104 -10.18 -2.80 -9.13
C ARG A 104 -9.51 -1.42 -9.20
N ILE A 105 -9.19 -0.79 -8.05
CA ILE A 105 -8.46 0.49 -8.02
C ILE A 105 -7.16 0.37 -8.81
N VAL A 106 -6.35 -0.65 -8.51
CA VAL A 106 -5.05 -0.85 -9.15
C VAL A 106 -5.20 -1.23 -10.63
N ASP A 107 -6.15 -2.11 -10.95
CA ASP A 107 -6.33 -2.65 -12.31
C ASP A 107 -6.97 -1.64 -13.29
N THR A 108 -7.63 -0.58 -12.79
CA THR A 108 -8.26 0.45 -13.63
C THR A 108 -7.42 1.70 -13.83
N LEU A 109 -6.22 1.74 -13.25
CA LEU A 109 -5.30 2.85 -13.47
C LEU A 109 -4.84 2.91 -14.93
N PRO A 110 -4.65 4.11 -15.49
CA PRO A 110 -4.12 4.25 -16.85
C PRO A 110 -2.76 3.56 -17.00
N GLU A 111 -2.62 2.73 -18.02
CA GLU A 111 -1.33 2.12 -18.35
C GLU A 111 -0.29 3.18 -18.68
N GLY A 112 0.96 2.91 -18.31
CA GLY A 112 2.12 3.71 -18.69
C GLY A 112 2.44 4.89 -17.75
N ARG A 113 1.59 5.25 -16.80
CA ARG A 113 1.95 6.21 -15.76
C ARG A 113 2.48 5.47 -14.52
N PRO A 114 3.78 5.59 -14.19
CA PRO A 114 4.33 4.96 -12.99
C PRO A 114 3.78 5.64 -11.73
N TYR A 115 3.58 4.85 -10.67
CA TYR A 115 3.05 5.33 -9.40
C TYR A 115 3.59 4.55 -8.21
N VAL A 116 3.57 5.18 -7.04
CA VAL A 116 3.77 4.51 -5.76
C VAL A 116 2.42 4.16 -5.17
N LEU A 117 2.18 2.87 -4.91
CA LEU A 117 1.06 2.45 -4.07
C LEU A 117 1.48 2.56 -2.62
N ALA A 118 1.01 3.58 -1.93
CA ALA A 118 1.28 3.79 -0.52
C ALA A 118 0.08 3.35 0.34
N GLY A 119 0.34 2.92 1.57
CA GLY A 119 -0.74 2.60 2.50
C GLY A 119 -0.28 2.64 3.94
N HIS A 120 -1.17 3.08 4.84
CA HIS A 120 -0.92 3.15 6.27
C HIS A 120 -1.70 2.07 7.02
N CYS A 121 -1.06 1.38 7.98
CA CYS A 121 -1.72 0.38 8.83
C CYS A 121 -2.37 -0.75 7.99
N SER A 122 -3.68 -0.93 8.10
CA SER A 122 -4.45 -1.85 7.25
C SER A 122 -4.45 -1.46 5.76
N GLY A 123 -4.26 -0.19 5.41
CA GLY A 123 -3.98 0.23 4.03
C GLY A 123 -2.61 -0.24 3.55
N GLY A 124 -1.62 -0.29 4.45
CA GLY A 124 -0.31 -0.89 4.18
C GLY A 124 -0.39 -2.39 3.91
N HIS A 125 -1.23 -3.12 4.66
CA HIS A 125 -1.58 -4.51 4.37
C HIS A 125 -2.10 -4.68 2.94
N LEU A 126 -3.08 -3.87 2.54
CA LEU A 126 -3.69 -3.92 1.21
C LEU A 126 -2.67 -3.56 0.11
N ALA A 127 -1.75 -2.62 0.36
CA ALA A 127 -0.69 -2.28 -0.58
C ALA A 127 0.32 -3.42 -0.79
N LEU A 128 0.75 -4.07 0.30
CA LEU A 128 1.61 -5.25 0.24
C LEU A 128 0.92 -6.43 -0.44
N TRP A 129 -0.37 -6.64 -0.17
CA TRP A 129 -1.17 -7.65 -0.86
C TRP A 129 -1.23 -7.37 -2.38
N CYS A 130 -1.43 -6.13 -2.80
CA CYS A 130 -1.41 -5.76 -4.22
C CYS A 130 -0.08 -6.11 -4.90
N ALA A 131 1.06 -5.91 -4.23
CA ALA A 131 2.36 -6.31 -4.74
C ALA A 131 2.49 -7.84 -4.90
N ALA A 132 1.81 -8.61 -4.02
CA ALA A 132 1.88 -10.06 -3.98
C ALA A 132 0.85 -10.77 -4.89
N ARG A 133 -0.02 -10.05 -5.60
CA ARG A 133 -1.11 -10.64 -6.40
C ARG A 133 -0.63 -11.58 -7.51
N ALA A 134 0.58 -11.38 -8.05
CA ALA A 134 1.17 -12.30 -9.02
C ALA A 134 1.55 -13.66 -8.42
N LEU A 135 1.66 -13.76 -7.10
CA LEU A 135 1.96 -15.00 -6.37
C LEU A 135 0.71 -15.85 -6.11
N LEU A 136 -0.48 -15.28 -6.29
CA LEU A 136 -1.74 -16.01 -6.17
C LEU A 136 -1.85 -17.08 -7.25
N PRO A 137 -2.57 -18.18 -7.00
CA PRO A 137 -2.86 -19.17 -8.03
C PRO A 137 -3.49 -18.54 -9.28
N ALA A 138 -3.15 -19.00 -10.47
CA ALA A 138 -3.65 -18.44 -11.74
C ALA A 138 -5.20 -18.47 -11.86
N GLY A 139 -5.88 -19.33 -11.10
CA GLY A 139 -7.35 -19.38 -11.02
C GLY A 139 -7.95 -18.41 -10.01
N SER A 140 -7.16 -17.68 -9.25
CA SER A 140 -7.67 -16.65 -8.33
C SER A 140 -8.25 -15.47 -9.11
N PRO A 141 -9.42 -14.93 -8.70
CA PRO A 141 -10.00 -13.75 -9.33
C PRO A 141 -9.10 -12.51 -9.21
N TRP A 142 -8.16 -12.52 -8.27
CA TRP A 142 -7.24 -11.42 -8.02
C TRP A 142 -5.84 -11.62 -8.61
N HIS A 143 -5.57 -12.78 -9.22
CA HIS A 143 -4.28 -12.99 -9.88
C HIS A 143 -4.11 -12.01 -11.04
N THR A 144 -2.98 -11.30 -11.07
CA THR A 144 -2.67 -10.33 -12.12
C THR A 144 -1.17 -10.19 -12.29
N ARG A 145 -0.77 -9.72 -13.47
CA ARG A 145 0.59 -9.24 -13.77
C ARG A 145 0.66 -7.71 -13.85
N ALA A 146 -0.48 -7.02 -13.79
CA ALA A 146 -0.55 -5.57 -13.66
C ALA A 146 -0.31 -5.19 -12.19
N LEU A 147 0.96 -5.14 -11.82
CA LEU A 147 1.41 -4.85 -10.45
C LEU A 147 1.71 -3.36 -10.28
N PRO A 148 1.68 -2.83 -9.04
CA PRO A 148 2.15 -1.48 -8.74
C PRO A 148 3.60 -1.27 -9.22
N THR A 149 3.94 -0.05 -9.63
CA THR A 149 5.33 0.28 -10.00
C THR A 149 6.26 0.15 -8.80
N SER A 150 5.79 0.57 -7.62
CA SER A 150 6.44 0.34 -6.34
C SER A 150 5.45 0.46 -5.18
N VAL A 151 5.82 -0.06 -4.01
CA VAL A 151 4.98 -0.03 -2.80
C VAL A 151 5.70 0.64 -1.64
N LEU A 152 5.02 1.59 -0.97
CA LEU A 152 5.43 2.13 0.32
C LEU A 152 4.42 1.73 1.40
N ALA A 153 4.79 0.80 2.27
CA ALA A 153 3.94 0.37 3.37
C ALA A 153 4.36 1.07 4.68
N LEU A 154 3.43 1.84 5.25
CA LEU A 154 3.62 2.65 6.45
C LEU A 154 3.01 1.93 7.65
N ALA A 155 3.83 1.50 8.60
CA ALA A 155 3.41 0.74 9.78
C ALA A 155 2.37 -0.35 9.44
N PRO A 156 2.62 -1.20 8.44
CA PRO A 156 1.61 -2.09 7.89
C PRO A 156 1.32 -3.27 8.81
N ILE A 157 0.08 -3.75 8.77
CA ILE A 157 -0.24 -5.11 9.18
C ILE A 157 0.29 -6.04 8.09
N THR A 158 1.19 -6.96 8.43
CA THR A 158 1.84 -7.86 7.48
C THR A 158 1.43 -9.33 7.67
N ASP A 159 0.90 -9.65 8.86
CA ASP A 159 0.54 -10.99 9.32
C ASP A 159 -0.83 -10.96 10.01
N LEU A 160 -1.84 -11.46 9.33
CA LEU A 160 -3.21 -11.55 9.86
C LEU A 160 -3.34 -12.60 10.97
N THR A 161 -2.49 -13.64 10.97
CA THR A 161 -2.44 -14.66 12.02
C THR A 161 -1.93 -14.04 13.32
N ALA A 162 -0.85 -13.25 13.27
CA ALA A 162 -0.35 -12.52 14.42
C ALA A 162 -1.37 -11.47 14.88
N THR A 163 -1.99 -10.73 13.96
CA THR A 163 -3.04 -9.74 14.25
C THR A 163 -4.21 -10.37 15.01
N ARG A 164 -4.66 -11.56 14.60
CA ARG A 164 -5.70 -12.34 15.29
C ARG A 164 -5.22 -12.82 16.67
N ARG A 165 -4.04 -13.46 16.73
CA ARG A 165 -3.45 -13.98 17.98
C ARG A 165 -3.31 -12.88 19.04
N ASP A 166 -2.86 -11.70 18.64
CA ASP A 166 -2.58 -10.57 19.53
C ASP A 166 -3.85 -9.73 19.80
N GLY A 167 -4.98 -10.10 19.21
CA GLY A 167 -6.29 -9.47 19.43
C GLY A 167 -6.33 -8.01 18.99
N LEU A 168 -5.53 -7.62 17.99
CA LEU A 168 -5.44 -6.21 17.56
C LEU A 168 -6.82 -5.71 17.12
N SER A 169 -7.18 -4.52 17.63
CA SER A 169 -8.45 -3.85 17.32
C SER A 169 -9.68 -4.77 17.45
N ASP A 170 -9.81 -5.45 18.60
CA ASP A 170 -10.98 -6.26 18.93
C ASP A 170 -11.40 -7.24 17.81
N GLY A 171 -10.42 -8.03 17.34
CA GLY A 171 -10.66 -9.07 16.35
C GLY A 171 -10.91 -8.56 14.93
N ALA A 172 -10.32 -7.43 14.54
CA ALA A 172 -10.49 -6.85 13.21
C ALA A 172 -10.12 -7.81 12.07
N ALA A 173 -9.06 -8.63 12.23
CA ALA A 173 -8.68 -9.63 11.23
C ALA A 173 -9.74 -10.73 11.06
N LEU A 174 -10.36 -11.17 12.16
CA LEU A 174 -11.48 -12.10 12.10
C LEU A 174 -12.67 -11.51 11.36
N GLN A 175 -13.02 -10.27 11.68
CA GLN A 175 -14.13 -9.58 11.01
C GLN A 175 -13.86 -9.38 9.52
N LEU A 176 -12.62 -9.04 9.14
CA LEU A 176 -12.22 -8.89 7.74
C LEU A 176 -12.47 -10.19 6.96
N LEU A 177 -12.10 -11.34 7.53
CA LEU A 177 -12.18 -12.64 6.89
C LEU A 177 -13.52 -13.37 7.13
N GLY A 178 -14.50 -12.74 7.78
CA GLY A 178 -15.85 -13.29 7.95
C GLY A 178 -16.01 -14.22 9.15
N GLY A 179 -15.08 -14.17 10.10
CA GLY A 179 -15.13 -14.89 11.39
C GLY A 179 -14.22 -16.09 11.48
N GLU A 180 -14.21 -16.71 12.66
CA GLU A 180 -13.29 -17.79 13.03
C GLU A 180 -13.35 -19.00 12.07
N ALA A 181 -14.56 -19.39 11.66
CA ALA A 181 -14.76 -20.57 10.82
C ALA A 181 -14.19 -20.45 9.39
N LEU A 182 -14.02 -19.22 8.91
CA LEU A 182 -13.57 -18.93 7.54
C LEU A 182 -12.13 -18.40 7.49
N PHE A 183 -11.55 -18.13 8.65
CA PHE A 183 -10.25 -17.47 8.74
C PHE A 183 -9.14 -18.24 8.03
N GLU A 184 -8.98 -19.53 8.37
CA GLU A 184 -7.92 -20.38 7.82
C GLU A 184 -8.10 -20.68 6.32
N GLU A 185 -9.36 -20.75 5.85
CA GLU A 185 -9.68 -20.96 4.43
C GLU A 185 -9.29 -19.74 3.58
N ARG A 186 -9.56 -18.53 4.10
CA ARG A 186 -9.41 -17.26 3.35
C ARG A 186 -8.01 -16.65 3.47
N LEU A 187 -7.34 -16.89 4.58
CA LEU A 187 -6.03 -16.34 4.91
C LEU A 187 -4.99 -16.47 3.77
N PRO A 188 -4.79 -17.66 3.13
CA PRO A 188 -3.74 -17.83 2.14
C PRO A 188 -3.87 -16.94 0.90
N SER A 189 -5.06 -16.42 0.64
CA SER A 189 -5.31 -15.56 -0.52
C SER A 189 -5.09 -14.07 -0.26
N VAL A 190 -4.96 -13.66 1.01
CA VAL A 190 -4.99 -12.24 1.38
C VAL A 190 -3.93 -11.82 2.40
N ASP A 191 -3.19 -12.75 2.97
CA ASP A 191 -2.16 -12.46 3.96
C ASP A 191 -0.79 -12.26 3.29
N PRO A 192 -0.20 -11.04 3.34
CA PRO A 192 1.05 -10.76 2.65
C PRO A 192 2.22 -11.63 3.07
N LEU A 193 2.34 -11.92 4.38
CA LEU A 193 3.41 -12.78 4.91
C LEU A 193 3.28 -14.21 4.37
N THR A 194 2.07 -14.75 4.35
CA THR A 194 1.81 -16.10 3.85
C THR A 194 2.10 -16.20 2.35
N LEU A 195 1.66 -15.22 1.55
CA LEU A 195 1.93 -15.19 0.11
C LEU A 195 3.41 -15.10 -0.22
N LEU A 196 4.19 -14.38 0.60
CA LEU A 196 5.60 -14.15 0.35
C LEU A 196 6.51 -15.27 0.85
N ARG A 197 6.07 -16.08 1.82
CA ARG A 197 6.92 -17.04 2.57
C ARG A 197 7.79 -17.93 1.69
N ASP A 198 7.22 -18.48 0.64
CA ASP A 198 7.94 -19.39 -0.26
C ASP A 198 8.58 -18.64 -1.45
N ALA A 199 7.95 -17.57 -1.89
CA ALA A 199 8.41 -16.78 -3.04
C ALA A 199 9.59 -15.85 -2.70
N ARG A 200 9.66 -15.35 -1.45
CA ARG A 200 10.68 -14.44 -0.90
C ARG A 200 10.82 -13.09 -1.59
N THR A 201 10.17 -12.87 -2.69
CA THR A 201 10.07 -11.59 -3.40
C THR A 201 8.76 -11.49 -4.16
N THR A 202 8.22 -10.30 -4.26
CA THR A 202 7.06 -9.99 -5.11
C THR A 202 7.48 -9.53 -6.51
N GLY A 203 8.76 -9.21 -6.71
CA GLY A 203 9.27 -8.53 -7.89
C GLY A 203 8.91 -7.04 -7.96
N VAL A 204 8.15 -6.52 -6.99
CA VAL A 204 7.77 -5.10 -6.89
C VAL A 204 8.70 -4.40 -5.90
N PRO A 205 9.40 -3.32 -6.29
CA PRO A 205 10.21 -2.52 -5.36
C PRO A 205 9.37 -2.05 -4.18
N THR A 206 9.73 -2.52 -2.99
CA THR A 206 8.95 -2.28 -1.78
C THR A 206 9.80 -1.62 -0.70
N VAL A 207 9.24 -0.59 -0.08
CA VAL A 207 9.78 0.04 1.13
C VAL A 207 8.81 -0.19 2.28
N LEU A 208 9.32 -0.70 3.38
CA LEU A 208 8.61 -0.80 4.66
C LEU A 208 9.12 0.29 5.59
N LEU A 209 8.25 1.21 6.01
CA LEU A 209 8.59 2.29 6.91
C LEU A 209 7.76 2.18 8.19
N HIS A 210 8.41 2.17 9.36
CA HIS A 210 7.76 1.92 10.64
C HIS A 210 8.30 2.85 11.73
N GLY A 211 7.46 3.18 12.70
CA GLY A 211 7.87 3.89 13.90
C GLY A 211 8.46 2.94 14.95
N ALA A 212 9.60 3.31 15.55
CA ALA A 212 10.30 2.45 16.53
C ALA A 212 9.50 2.27 17.83
N VAL A 213 8.55 3.17 18.13
CA VAL A 213 7.72 3.12 19.33
C VAL A 213 6.23 2.97 19.00
N ASP A 214 5.93 2.32 17.88
CA ASP A 214 4.57 2.00 17.45
C ASP A 214 3.93 1.00 18.41
N GLU A 215 2.84 1.41 19.04
CA GLU A 215 2.07 0.59 19.96
C GLU A 215 0.77 0.05 19.32
N GLU A 216 0.40 0.46 18.12
CA GLU A 216 -0.78 -0.04 17.41
C GLU A 216 -0.45 -1.32 16.64
N VAL A 217 0.55 -1.26 15.77
CA VAL A 217 1.05 -2.41 15.04
C VAL A 217 2.44 -2.77 15.57
N PRO A 218 2.61 -3.92 16.25
CA PRO A 218 3.89 -4.29 16.84
C PRO A 218 5.02 -4.39 15.81
N LEU A 219 6.20 -3.90 16.17
CA LEU A 219 7.40 -3.96 15.32
C LEU A 219 7.80 -5.40 14.96
N THR A 220 7.29 -6.41 15.66
CA THR A 220 7.47 -7.82 15.31
C THR A 220 6.88 -8.16 13.95
N GLN A 221 5.72 -7.61 13.57
CA GLN A 221 5.16 -7.81 12.23
C GLN A 221 6.08 -7.28 11.13
N PHE A 222 6.67 -6.09 11.34
CA PHE A 222 7.69 -5.54 10.46
C PHE A 222 8.90 -6.47 10.33
N ALA A 223 9.42 -6.97 11.47
CA ALA A 223 10.60 -7.82 11.50
C ALA A 223 10.35 -9.18 10.82
N ASP A 224 9.20 -9.81 11.07
CA ASP A 224 8.81 -11.09 10.50
C ASP A 224 8.65 -11.01 8.98
N TYR A 225 8.04 -9.94 8.47
CA TYR A 225 7.93 -9.71 7.03
C TYR A 225 9.29 -9.43 6.37
N ALA A 226 10.13 -8.61 7.02
CA ALA A 226 11.47 -8.30 6.53
C ALA A 226 12.38 -9.54 6.48
N ALA A 227 12.19 -10.50 7.37
CA ALA A 227 12.96 -11.75 7.40
C ALA A 227 12.69 -12.68 6.21
N VAL A 228 11.52 -12.53 5.56
CA VAL A 228 11.11 -13.38 4.42
C VAL A 228 11.13 -12.65 3.07
N HIS A 229 11.41 -11.35 3.04
CA HIS A 229 11.44 -10.56 1.80
C HIS A 229 12.88 -10.17 1.42
N ASP A 230 13.45 -10.80 0.40
CA ASP A 230 14.86 -10.65 0.06
C ASP A 230 15.22 -9.25 -0.48
N ASP A 231 14.31 -8.59 -1.20
CA ASP A 231 14.56 -7.30 -1.88
C ASP A 231 13.91 -6.10 -1.15
N LEU A 232 13.59 -6.25 0.14
CA LEU A 232 12.90 -5.22 0.92
C LEU A 232 13.86 -4.13 1.39
N ARG A 233 13.52 -2.87 1.11
CA ARG A 233 14.12 -1.73 1.82
C ARG A 233 13.33 -1.45 3.09
N THR A 234 14.01 -1.37 4.22
CA THR A 234 13.40 -1.10 5.53
C THR A 234 13.85 0.25 6.08
N VAL A 235 12.92 0.98 6.72
CA VAL A 235 13.18 2.24 7.42
C VAL A 235 12.47 2.21 8.76
N VAL A 236 13.22 2.28 9.85
CA VAL A 236 12.68 2.40 11.21
C VAL A 236 13.01 3.78 11.76
N LEU A 237 11.98 4.55 12.13
CA LEU A 237 12.13 5.93 12.60
C LEU A 237 12.15 5.97 14.13
N PRO A 238 13.29 6.39 14.75
CA PRO A 238 13.40 6.51 16.20
C PRO A 238 12.38 7.50 16.78
N GLY A 239 11.80 7.18 17.94
CA GLY A 239 10.88 8.06 18.66
C GLY A 239 9.58 8.37 17.92
N THR A 240 9.26 7.62 16.88
CA THR A 240 8.07 7.79 16.03
C THR A 240 7.09 6.66 16.35
N GLY A 241 5.83 6.98 16.59
CA GLY A 241 4.76 6.01 16.79
C GLY A 241 3.99 5.73 15.50
N HIS A 242 2.76 5.26 15.67
CA HIS A 242 1.92 4.82 14.55
C HIS A 242 1.37 5.99 13.72
N TYR A 243 0.80 6.98 14.40
CA TYR A 243 0.06 8.07 13.76
C TYR A 243 0.96 9.24 13.33
N THR A 244 2.15 9.42 13.93
CA THR A 244 3.12 10.45 13.53
C THR A 244 3.56 10.29 12.07
N LEU A 245 3.45 9.09 11.49
CA LEU A 245 3.74 8.83 10.07
C LEU A 245 2.79 9.56 9.12
N ILE A 246 1.57 9.83 9.58
CA ILE A 246 0.50 10.46 8.79
C ILE A 246 0.03 11.81 9.39
N GLU A 247 0.72 12.32 10.42
CA GLU A 247 0.46 13.63 11.01
C GLU A 247 1.12 14.74 10.16
N PRO A 248 0.34 15.61 9.49
CA PRO A 248 0.87 16.63 8.61
C PRO A 248 1.95 17.49 9.27
N GLY A 249 3.13 17.60 8.65
CA GLY A 249 4.25 18.38 9.15
C GLY A 249 5.06 17.74 10.29
N ALA A 250 4.66 16.61 10.84
CA ALA A 250 5.44 15.86 11.80
C ALA A 250 6.73 15.27 11.17
N PRO A 251 7.76 14.97 11.98
CA PRO A 251 9.00 14.36 11.46
C PRO A 251 8.76 13.07 10.68
N GLY A 252 7.82 12.22 11.15
CA GLY A 252 7.42 10.99 10.47
C GLY A 252 6.83 11.27 9.09
N ALA A 253 5.86 12.19 8.99
CA ALA A 253 5.23 12.57 7.72
C ALA A 253 6.24 13.18 6.71
N ARG A 254 7.22 13.96 7.19
CA ARG A 254 8.31 14.47 6.34
C ARG A 254 9.21 13.33 5.82
N ALA A 255 9.49 12.34 6.66
CA ALA A 255 10.24 11.15 6.23
C ALA A 255 9.49 10.35 5.18
N VAL A 256 8.17 10.22 5.33
CA VAL A 256 7.30 9.56 4.33
C VAL A 256 7.33 10.32 3.01
N ALA A 257 7.11 11.65 3.00
CA ALA A 257 7.14 12.45 1.79
C ALA A 257 8.49 12.34 1.06
N ARG A 258 9.61 12.41 1.79
CA ARG A 258 10.95 12.21 1.22
C ARG A 258 11.11 10.82 0.60
N THR A 259 10.65 9.77 1.29
CA THR A 259 10.74 8.39 0.78
C THR A 259 9.92 8.22 -0.51
N LEU A 260 8.73 8.83 -0.60
CA LEU A 260 7.92 8.84 -1.81
C LEU A 260 8.66 9.48 -2.99
N TRP A 261 9.32 10.61 -2.76
CA TRP A 261 10.14 11.28 -3.77
C TRP A 261 11.34 10.42 -4.22
N GLU A 262 12.06 9.80 -3.27
CA GLU A 262 13.19 8.90 -3.57
C GLU A 262 12.76 7.69 -4.42
N MET A 263 11.61 7.09 -4.10
CA MET A 263 11.05 5.96 -4.86
C MET A 263 10.66 6.37 -6.27
N SER A 264 10.01 7.52 -6.40
CA SER A 264 9.56 8.03 -7.71
C SER A 264 10.71 8.43 -8.62
N ALA A 265 11.82 8.96 -8.09
CA ALA A 265 13.01 9.27 -8.86
C ALA A 265 13.60 8.03 -9.57
N SER A 266 13.36 6.84 -9.02
CA SER A 266 13.80 5.57 -9.63
C SER A 266 12.98 5.16 -10.87
N PHE A 267 11.82 5.77 -11.13
CA PHE A 267 10.97 5.46 -12.28
C PHE A 267 11.63 5.86 -13.61
N GLY A 268 12.37 6.98 -13.61
CA GLY A 268 13.12 7.45 -14.80
C GLY A 268 14.31 6.56 -15.19
N ALA A 269 14.84 5.78 -14.24
CA ALA A 269 15.96 4.87 -14.47
C ALA A 269 15.55 3.51 -15.07
N ARG A 270 14.25 3.20 -15.09
CA ARG A 270 13.69 1.94 -15.58
C ARG A 270 12.78 2.16 -16.79
N ARG A 271 13.25 2.85 -17.86
CA ARG A 271 12.54 2.80 -19.13
C ARG A 271 12.81 1.43 -19.76
N PRO A 272 11.82 0.53 -19.91
CA PRO A 272 11.98 -0.66 -20.74
C PRO A 272 11.99 -0.21 -22.20
N GLY A 273 13.06 -0.50 -22.92
CA GLY A 273 13.08 -0.30 -24.37
C GLY A 273 14.36 0.29 -24.93
N SER A 274 15.54 -0.27 -24.60
CA SER A 274 16.76 -0.04 -25.40
C SER A 274 17.43 -1.33 -25.91
N ASP A 275 16.72 -2.44 -25.86
CA ASP A 275 17.16 -3.66 -26.57
C ASP A 275 16.24 -3.86 -27.79
N ALA A 276 16.26 -2.88 -28.70
CA ALA A 276 15.80 -3.08 -30.05
C ALA A 276 17.00 -3.58 -30.85
N ASP A 277 16.95 -4.84 -31.22
CA ASP A 277 17.73 -5.54 -32.19
C ASP A 277 18.39 -4.64 -33.22
N THR A 278 19.71 -4.58 -33.18
CA THR A 278 20.52 -4.25 -34.35
C THR A 278 21.12 -5.55 -34.90
N ASP A 279 20.27 -6.42 -35.38
CA ASP A 279 20.67 -7.44 -36.33
C ASP A 279 20.66 -6.81 -37.72
N THR A 280 21.75 -6.15 -38.07
CA THR A 280 22.08 -5.85 -39.47
C THR A 280 22.88 -7.01 -40.02
N ASP A 281 22.15 -7.95 -40.56
CA ASP A 281 22.66 -9.00 -41.42
C ASP A 281 23.20 -8.35 -42.72
N THR A 282 24.52 -8.14 -42.78
CA THR A 282 25.21 -7.75 -43.97
C THR A 282 25.68 -9.03 -44.70
N ASP A 283 24.80 -9.59 -45.47
CA ASP A 283 25.17 -10.59 -46.50
C ASP A 283 25.93 -9.90 -47.63
N SER A 284 27.24 -10.04 -47.61
CA SER A 284 28.13 -9.65 -48.70
C SER A 284 28.26 -10.80 -49.70
N GLY A 285 27.36 -10.83 -50.69
CA GLY A 285 27.45 -11.70 -51.82
C GLY A 285 28.72 -11.48 -52.64
N LYS A 286 29.59 -12.47 -52.70
CA LYS A 286 30.69 -12.57 -53.66
C LYS A 286 30.19 -12.97 -55.02
N ALA A 287 30.29 -12.05 -55.97
CA ALA A 287 30.19 -12.32 -57.39
C ALA A 287 31.46 -13.04 -57.84
N THR A 288 31.32 -14.18 -58.50
CA THR A 288 32.34 -14.76 -59.40
C THR A 288 31.83 -14.84 -60.84
N ARG A 289 32.52 -14.18 -61.70
CA ARG A 289 32.54 -14.40 -63.19
C ARG A 289 33.55 -15.48 -63.50
N PRO A 290 33.58 -16.01 -64.71
CA PRO A 290 33.14 -15.50 -65.99
C PRO A 290 31.91 -16.11 -66.58
#